data_313672af03c52c2a0fe05e27fa99ecf5
#
_entry.id   313672af03c52c2a0fe05e27fa99ecf5
#
_cell.length_a   1.000
_cell.length_b   1.000
_cell.length_c   1.000
_cell.angle_alpha   90.00
_cell.angle_beta   90.00
_cell.angle_gamma   90.00
#
_symmetry.space_group_name_H-M   'P 1'
#
loop_
_entity.id
_entity.type
_entity.pdbx_description
1 polymer ?
#
loop_
_entity_poly.entity_id
_entity_poly.type
_entity_poly.pdbx_seq_one_letter_code
_entity_poly.pdbx_strand_id
1 'polypeptide(L)'
;GIARDSAFFDSDATSFFPYNPASANALLDGLGLMDTDGNGVRNLPSGGDLIINLVQNKDSENEKLIGDGLATMMAEVGIKVNLKPMEDTEPTRQSGEFDWTMARAQQEYAFPNSGYWSELGPITTSSFEPHLGTDEHPQQLQPFEKEIVSILERWRDGVEGDEAKQLMSQYQKLFTENVYQPGIVQYPTALLINKRIQNLADGMPVLAYQWAEDTVIREQFWVYQDDQLDELFPGRVPGIN
;
A
#
# COMPACT_ATOMS: atom_id res chain seq x y z
N GLY A 1 2.01 2.24 5.99
CA GLY A 1 2.32 3.55 6.59
C GLY A 1 1.23 4.05 7.52
N ILE A 2 1.38 5.25 8.03
CA ILE A 2 0.41 5.90 8.93
C ILE A 2 -0.39 6.93 8.14
N ALA A 3 -1.72 6.95 8.28
CA ALA A 3 -2.59 7.92 7.63
C ALA A 3 -2.31 9.35 8.11
N ARG A 4 -2.38 10.33 7.21
CA ARG A 4 -2.02 11.74 7.52
C ARG A 4 -2.92 12.40 8.54
N ASP A 5 -4.15 11.97 8.66
CA ASP A 5 -5.15 12.44 9.63
C ASP A 5 -5.13 11.65 10.95
N SER A 6 -4.25 10.66 11.08
CA SER A 6 -4.02 9.95 12.33
C SER A 6 -3.38 10.85 13.38
N ALA A 7 -3.79 10.69 14.64
CA ALA A 7 -3.14 11.34 15.79
C ALA A 7 -1.68 10.93 16.00
N PHE A 8 -1.23 9.88 15.33
CA PHE A 8 0.13 9.33 15.37
C PHE A 8 0.97 9.72 14.16
N PHE A 9 0.41 10.50 13.21
CA PHE A 9 1.18 10.97 12.07
C PHE A 9 2.13 12.09 12.49
N ASP A 10 3.40 11.92 12.13
CA ASP A 10 4.46 12.88 12.38
C ASP A 10 5.09 13.33 11.05
N SER A 11 4.76 14.55 10.61
CA SER A 11 5.29 15.11 9.36
C SER A 11 6.79 15.30 9.39
N ASP A 12 7.37 15.57 10.57
CA ASP A 12 8.80 15.84 10.71
C ASP A 12 9.64 14.56 10.68
N ALA A 13 9.00 13.41 10.99
CA ALA A 13 9.60 12.09 10.87
C ALA A 13 9.42 11.46 9.49
N THR A 14 8.66 12.10 8.59
CA THR A 14 8.33 11.53 7.27
C THR A 14 9.27 12.06 6.20
N SER A 15 10.08 11.19 5.61
CA SER A 15 10.91 11.53 4.45
C SER A 15 10.07 11.55 3.18
N PHE A 16 10.26 12.60 2.39
CA PHE A 16 9.61 12.77 1.10
C PHE A 16 10.64 12.92 -0.01
N PHE A 17 10.54 12.10 -1.04
CA PHE A 17 11.41 12.13 -2.20
C PHE A 17 10.64 12.67 -3.40
N PRO A 18 10.85 13.95 -3.79
CA PRO A 18 10.19 14.51 -4.96
C PRO A 18 10.68 13.85 -6.24
N TYR A 19 9.82 13.80 -7.25
CA TYR A 19 10.23 13.37 -8.59
C TYR A 19 11.41 14.22 -9.10
N ASN A 20 12.55 13.58 -9.29
CA ASN A 20 13.78 14.24 -9.72
C ASN A 20 14.68 13.27 -10.50
N PRO A 21 14.48 13.15 -11.83
CA PRO A 21 15.28 12.26 -12.66
C PRO A 21 16.77 12.59 -12.65
N ALA A 22 17.15 13.87 -12.48
CA ALA A 22 18.56 14.24 -12.41
C ALA A 22 19.25 13.67 -11.16
N SER A 23 18.61 13.76 -10.00
CA SER A 23 19.12 13.15 -8.76
C SER A 23 19.13 11.63 -8.86
N ALA A 24 18.09 11.04 -9.44
CA ALA A 24 18.02 9.59 -9.63
C ALA A 24 19.16 9.08 -10.53
N ASN A 25 19.43 9.78 -11.65
CA ASN A 25 20.56 9.44 -12.52
C ASN A 25 21.89 9.55 -11.76
N ALA A 26 22.11 10.61 -10.99
CA ALA A 26 23.35 10.78 -10.22
C ALA A 26 23.56 9.66 -9.18
N LEU A 27 22.48 9.22 -8.52
CA LEU A 27 22.53 8.10 -7.59
C LEU A 27 22.85 6.78 -8.29
N LEU A 28 22.21 6.50 -9.43
CA LEU A 28 22.45 5.29 -10.21
C LEU A 28 23.88 5.26 -10.76
N ASP A 29 24.39 6.40 -11.22
CA ASP A 29 25.80 6.56 -11.66
C ASP A 29 26.77 6.28 -10.50
N GLY A 30 26.45 6.80 -9.30
CA GLY A 30 27.24 6.58 -8.09
C GLY A 30 27.27 5.11 -7.64
N LEU A 31 26.26 4.33 -8.00
CA LEU A 31 26.19 2.88 -7.78
C LEU A 31 26.91 2.08 -8.90
N GLY A 32 27.45 2.74 -9.93
CA GLY A 32 28.10 2.08 -11.05
C GLY A 32 27.14 1.46 -12.07
N LEU A 33 25.85 1.82 -12.00
CA LEU A 33 24.83 1.36 -12.93
C LEU A 33 24.83 2.30 -14.16
N MET A 34 25.64 1.97 -15.16
CA MET A 34 25.83 2.77 -16.39
C MET A 34 25.27 2.04 -17.61
N ASP A 35 24.75 2.77 -18.59
CA ASP A 35 24.49 2.22 -19.92
C ASP A 35 25.82 2.07 -20.66
N THR A 36 26.35 0.86 -20.71
CA THR A 36 27.68 0.57 -21.27
C THR A 36 27.66 0.11 -22.72
N ASP A 37 26.48 -0.27 -23.22
CA ASP A 37 26.31 -0.74 -24.61
C ASP A 37 25.51 0.22 -25.48
N GLY A 38 24.99 1.32 -24.91
CA GLY A 38 24.29 2.40 -25.63
C GLY A 38 22.88 2.06 -26.06
N ASN A 39 22.26 1.08 -25.42
CA ASN A 39 20.89 0.65 -25.74
C ASN A 39 19.79 1.46 -25.01
N GLY A 40 20.17 2.41 -24.14
CA GLY A 40 19.28 3.27 -23.35
C GLY A 40 18.87 2.65 -22.03
N VAL A 41 19.35 1.44 -21.70
CA VAL A 41 19.10 0.76 -20.43
C VAL A 41 20.42 0.61 -19.67
N ARG A 42 20.42 0.93 -18.40
CA ARG A 42 21.58 0.77 -17.53
C ARG A 42 21.93 -0.70 -17.36
N ASN A 43 23.22 -0.98 -17.24
CA ASN A 43 23.69 -2.34 -17.03
C ASN A 43 23.99 -2.61 -15.57
N LEU A 44 23.78 -3.86 -15.17
CA LEU A 44 24.20 -4.37 -13.86
C LEU A 44 25.74 -4.59 -13.83
N PRO A 45 26.42 -4.45 -12.69
CA PRO A 45 27.85 -4.76 -12.57
C PRO A 45 28.19 -6.20 -12.94
N SER A 46 27.23 -7.12 -12.78
CA SER A 46 27.34 -8.53 -13.20
C SER A 46 27.16 -8.75 -14.71
N GLY A 47 26.84 -7.72 -15.46
CA GLY A 47 26.47 -7.77 -16.86
C GLY A 47 24.96 -7.90 -17.08
N GLY A 48 24.51 -7.45 -18.28
CA GLY A 48 23.09 -7.43 -18.66
C GLY A 48 22.37 -6.17 -18.21
N ASP A 49 21.20 -5.96 -18.75
CA ASP A 49 20.35 -4.78 -18.52
C ASP A 49 19.77 -4.75 -17.10
N LEU A 50 19.60 -3.56 -16.54
CA LEU A 50 18.83 -3.33 -15.32
C LEU A 50 17.34 -3.40 -15.64
N ILE A 51 16.76 -4.55 -15.40
CA ILE A 51 15.36 -4.85 -15.68
C ILE A 51 14.63 -5.13 -14.37
N ILE A 52 13.46 -4.51 -14.19
CA ILE A 52 12.55 -4.76 -13.07
C ILE A 52 11.29 -5.43 -13.60
N ASN A 53 10.94 -6.59 -13.06
CA ASN A 53 9.69 -7.27 -13.37
C ASN A 53 8.62 -6.81 -12.38
N LEU A 54 7.61 -6.09 -12.89
CA LEU A 54 6.49 -5.58 -12.12
C LEU A 54 5.27 -6.46 -12.34
N VAL A 55 4.87 -7.17 -11.29
CA VAL A 55 3.66 -7.99 -11.28
C VAL A 55 2.43 -7.11 -11.01
N GLN A 56 1.40 -7.27 -11.83
CA GLN A 56 0.15 -6.51 -11.75
C GLN A 56 -1.04 -7.38 -12.12
N ASN A 57 -2.22 -7.05 -11.59
CA ASN A 57 -3.47 -7.73 -11.96
C ASN A 57 -3.90 -7.30 -13.37
N LYS A 58 -4.07 -8.27 -14.27
CA LYS A 58 -4.45 -8.03 -15.69
C LYS A 58 -5.83 -7.39 -15.86
N ASP A 59 -6.73 -7.61 -14.89
CA ASP A 59 -8.11 -7.14 -14.92
C ASP A 59 -8.29 -5.79 -14.22
N SER A 60 -7.21 -5.24 -13.66
CA SER A 60 -7.19 -3.92 -13.03
C SER A 60 -6.71 -2.83 -13.99
N GLU A 61 -7.65 -2.05 -14.53
CA GLU A 61 -7.33 -0.90 -15.38
C GLU A 61 -6.43 0.13 -14.67
N ASN A 62 -6.63 0.29 -13.36
CA ASN A 62 -5.84 1.22 -12.56
C ASN A 62 -4.39 0.75 -12.43
N GLU A 63 -4.16 -0.54 -12.15
CA GLU A 63 -2.80 -1.08 -12.07
C GLU A 63 -2.09 -1.01 -13.42
N LYS A 64 -2.82 -1.24 -14.51
CA LYS A 64 -2.27 -1.07 -15.86
C LYS A 64 -1.81 0.35 -16.10
N LEU A 65 -2.65 1.36 -15.81
CA LEU A 65 -2.30 2.77 -16.00
C LEU A 65 -1.10 3.17 -15.13
N ILE A 66 -1.05 2.69 -13.88
CA ILE A 66 0.07 2.94 -12.98
C ILE A 66 1.34 2.27 -13.50
N GLY A 67 1.25 1.01 -13.95
CA GLY A 67 2.39 0.28 -14.49
C GLY A 67 2.98 0.92 -15.74
N ASP A 68 2.12 1.34 -16.68
CA ASP A 68 2.54 2.05 -17.88
C ASP A 68 3.24 3.38 -17.55
N GLY A 69 2.71 4.12 -16.56
CA GLY A 69 3.31 5.36 -16.06
C GLY A 69 4.66 5.12 -15.39
N LEU A 70 4.76 4.10 -14.53
CA LEU A 70 6.03 3.72 -13.89
C LEU A 70 7.07 3.30 -14.91
N ALA A 71 6.70 2.48 -15.90
CA ALA A 71 7.60 2.05 -16.95
C ALA A 71 8.16 3.25 -17.74
N THR A 72 7.31 4.24 -18.02
CA THR A 72 7.72 5.48 -18.71
C THR A 72 8.70 6.29 -17.87
N MET A 73 8.38 6.55 -16.59
CA MET A 73 9.24 7.33 -15.71
C MET A 73 10.58 6.63 -15.41
N MET A 74 10.59 5.33 -15.27
CA MET A 74 11.80 4.54 -15.04
C MET A 74 12.71 4.51 -16.26
N ALA A 75 12.13 4.49 -17.46
CA ALA A 75 12.90 4.57 -18.70
C ALA A 75 13.67 5.90 -18.83
N GLU A 76 13.18 7.01 -18.26
CA GLU A 76 13.89 8.30 -18.26
C GLU A 76 15.22 8.25 -17.49
N VAL A 77 15.37 7.30 -16.59
CA VAL A 77 16.58 7.09 -15.81
C VAL A 77 17.33 5.80 -16.21
N GLY A 78 16.96 5.21 -17.33
CA GLY A 78 17.63 4.02 -17.87
C GLY A 78 17.27 2.71 -17.17
N ILE A 79 16.14 2.63 -16.48
CA ILE A 79 15.64 1.39 -15.89
C ILE A 79 14.50 0.85 -16.75
N LYS A 80 14.62 -0.40 -17.19
CA LYS A 80 13.57 -1.08 -17.94
C LYS A 80 12.60 -1.77 -17.00
N VAL A 81 11.31 -1.44 -17.09
CA VAL A 81 10.26 -2.15 -16.35
C VAL A 81 9.52 -3.10 -17.30
N ASN A 82 9.55 -4.39 -17.00
CA ASN A 82 8.76 -5.41 -17.64
C ASN A 82 7.45 -5.61 -16.89
N LEU A 83 6.34 -5.20 -17.49
CA LEU A 83 5.02 -5.43 -16.92
C LEU A 83 4.64 -6.91 -17.06
N LYS A 84 4.24 -7.52 -15.95
CA LYS A 84 3.83 -8.93 -15.85
C LYS A 84 2.35 -9.00 -15.43
N PRO A 85 1.40 -8.81 -16.38
CA PRO A 85 -0.02 -8.91 -16.07
C PRO A 85 -0.42 -10.36 -15.78
N MET A 86 -1.03 -10.60 -14.62
CA MET A 86 -1.49 -11.91 -14.16
C MET A 86 -2.97 -11.88 -13.78
N GLU A 87 -3.65 -12.99 -13.88
CA GLU A 87 -5.04 -13.13 -13.42
C GLU A 87 -5.11 -13.14 -11.88
N ASP A 88 -4.22 -13.91 -11.28
CA ASP A 88 -4.04 -13.99 -9.84
C ASP A 88 -2.57 -13.69 -9.51
N THR A 89 -2.34 -12.61 -8.79
CA THR A 89 -1.01 -12.18 -8.40
C THR A 89 -0.54 -12.80 -7.07
N GLU A 90 -1.45 -13.39 -6.32
CA GLU A 90 -1.19 -13.86 -4.97
C GLU A 90 -0.16 -15.00 -4.92
N PRO A 91 -0.23 -16.05 -5.76
CA PRO A 91 0.79 -17.11 -5.73
C PRO A 91 2.21 -16.59 -5.99
N THR A 92 2.36 -15.64 -6.92
CA THR A 92 3.66 -15.02 -7.25
C THR A 92 4.15 -14.15 -6.10
N ARG A 93 3.25 -13.43 -5.44
CA ARG A 93 3.59 -12.64 -4.24
C ARG A 93 4.03 -13.54 -3.07
N GLN A 94 3.37 -14.68 -2.89
CA GLN A 94 3.73 -15.65 -1.85
C GLN A 94 5.07 -16.33 -2.11
N SER A 95 5.38 -16.66 -3.37
CA SER A 95 6.65 -17.30 -3.75
C SER A 95 7.83 -16.31 -3.77
N GLY A 96 7.58 -15.00 -3.82
CA GLY A 96 8.62 -13.99 -3.98
C GLY A 96 9.23 -13.92 -5.38
N GLU A 97 8.61 -14.51 -6.39
CA GLU A 97 9.10 -14.53 -7.77
C GLU A 97 8.77 -13.23 -8.52
N PHE A 98 9.13 -12.10 -7.94
CA PHE A 98 8.97 -10.78 -8.54
C PHE A 98 10.05 -9.81 -8.03
N ASP A 99 10.29 -8.74 -8.79
CA ASP A 99 11.10 -7.62 -8.31
C ASP A 99 10.18 -6.56 -7.66
N TRP A 100 9.10 -6.23 -8.32
CA TRP A 100 8.06 -5.33 -7.81
C TRP A 100 6.67 -5.95 -7.97
N THR A 101 5.79 -5.63 -7.03
CA THR A 101 4.36 -5.95 -7.13
C THR A 101 3.52 -4.74 -6.74
N MET A 102 2.38 -4.58 -7.38
CA MET A 102 1.38 -3.61 -6.93
C MET A 102 0.44 -4.27 -5.94
N ALA A 103 0.13 -3.56 -4.89
CA ALA A 103 -0.84 -3.99 -3.91
C ALA A 103 -1.69 -2.81 -3.45
N ARG A 104 -2.92 -3.08 -3.10
CA ARG A 104 -3.75 -2.14 -2.39
C ARG A 104 -3.25 -2.08 -0.95
N ALA A 105 -2.68 -0.95 -0.56
CA ALA A 105 -2.30 -0.71 0.82
C ALA A 105 -3.49 -0.13 1.58
N GLN A 106 -3.68 -0.62 2.79
CA GLN A 106 -4.76 -0.19 3.68
C GLN A 106 -4.16 0.77 4.70
N GLN A 107 -4.33 2.06 4.49
CA GLN A 107 -3.67 3.10 5.28
C GLN A 107 -4.64 4.05 5.99
N GLU A 108 -5.92 3.73 5.96
CA GLU A 108 -6.97 4.62 6.45
C GLU A 108 -7.19 4.53 7.94
N TYR A 109 -6.29 3.89 8.68
CA TYR A 109 -6.47 3.70 10.11
C TYR A 109 -6.12 4.95 10.90
N ALA A 110 -7.03 5.33 11.78
CA ALA A 110 -6.77 6.37 12.77
C ALA A 110 -5.63 6.00 13.73
N PHE A 111 -5.33 4.71 13.87
CA PHE A 111 -4.23 4.16 14.66
C PHE A 111 -3.75 2.82 14.07
N PRO A 112 -2.52 2.40 14.33
CA PRO A 112 -2.02 1.08 13.93
C PRO A 112 -2.87 -0.04 14.49
N ASN A 113 -3.33 -0.92 13.62
CA ASN A 113 -4.25 -1.99 13.97
C ASN A 113 -3.57 -3.35 13.82
N SER A 114 -3.63 -4.19 14.86
CA SER A 114 -3.02 -5.52 14.86
C SER A 114 -3.59 -6.48 13.81
N GLY A 115 -4.78 -6.23 13.28
CA GLY A 115 -5.37 -7.02 12.20
C GLY A 115 -4.62 -6.89 10.86
N TYR A 116 -3.86 -5.81 10.67
CA TYR A 116 -3.16 -5.50 9.42
C TYR A 116 -1.67 -5.26 9.63
N TRP A 117 -1.09 -5.92 10.59
CA TRP A 117 0.32 -5.74 10.95
C TRP A 117 1.28 -6.11 9.82
N SER A 118 0.91 -7.06 8.96
CA SER A 118 1.67 -7.39 7.77
C SER A 118 1.82 -6.22 6.78
N GLU A 119 0.91 -5.25 6.81
CA GLU A 119 1.00 -4.04 6.00
C GLU A 119 1.84 -2.92 6.64
N LEU A 120 2.09 -3.05 7.94
CA LEU A 120 2.94 -2.12 8.67
C LEU A 120 4.40 -2.55 8.68
N GLY A 121 4.66 -3.85 8.62
CA GLY A 121 6.00 -4.41 8.63
C GLY A 121 6.00 -5.94 8.64
N PRO A 122 7.15 -6.59 8.54
CA PRO A 122 7.30 -8.03 8.38
C PRO A 122 7.18 -8.79 9.71
N ILE A 123 6.05 -8.65 10.42
CA ILE A 123 5.84 -9.22 11.76
C ILE A 123 4.98 -10.48 11.79
N THR A 124 4.38 -10.86 10.67
CA THR A 124 3.56 -12.06 10.56
C THR A 124 3.99 -12.91 9.39
N THR A 125 3.64 -14.19 9.40
CA THR A 125 3.80 -15.09 8.25
C THR A 125 2.66 -14.90 7.24
N SER A 126 2.28 -13.66 6.99
CA SER A 126 1.27 -13.31 6.00
C SER A 126 1.81 -13.55 4.60
N SER A 127 0.94 -14.00 3.71
CA SER A 127 1.23 -14.16 2.29
C SER A 127 1.64 -12.89 1.55
N PHE A 128 1.50 -11.73 2.19
CA PHE A 128 1.88 -10.45 1.59
C PHE A 128 3.36 -10.08 1.73
N GLU A 129 4.11 -10.83 2.52
CA GLU A 129 5.49 -10.51 2.87
C GLU A 129 6.42 -11.70 2.54
N PRO A 130 6.78 -11.90 1.28
CA PRO A 130 7.54 -13.08 0.85
C PRO A 130 8.92 -13.20 1.52
N HIS A 131 9.53 -12.10 1.94
CA HIS A 131 10.79 -12.12 2.68
C HIS A 131 10.67 -12.61 4.14
N LEU A 132 9.47 -12.88 4.63
CA LEU A 132 9.25 -13.54 5.92
C LEU A 132 9.77 -14.98 5.92
N GLY A 133 9.95 -15.55 4.74
CA GLY A 133 10.58 -16.85 4.59
C GLY A 133 9.65 -18.03 4.79
N THR A 134 10.19 -19.19 4.51
CA THR A 134 9.62 -20.51 4.75
C THR A 134 10.63 -21.36 5.52
N ASP A 135 10.27 -22.59 5.88
CA ASP A 135 11.20 -23.53 6.50
C ASP A 135 12.42 -23.82 5.58
N GLU A 136 12.20 -23.83 4.26
CA GLU A 136 13.25 -24.06 3.26
C GLU A 136 14.09 -22.79 2.98
N HIS A 137 13.45 -21.61 3.10
CA HIS A 137 14.06 -20.31 2.88
C HIS A 137 13.79 -19.41 4.10
N PRO A 138 14.63 -19.49 5.14
CA PRO A 138 14.42 -18.72 6.38
C PRO A 138 14.38 -17.22 6.13
N GLN A 139 13.58 -16.53 6.94
CA GLN A 139 13.44 -15.09 6.92
C GLN A 139 14.79 -14.37 6.97
N GLN A 140 14.95 -13.39 6.08
CA GLN A 140 16.11 -12.52 6.01
C GLN A 140 15.68 -11.06 6.10
N LEU A 141 15.62 -10.53 7.31
CA LEU A 141 15.28 -9.13 7.54
C LEU A 141 16.51 -8.23 7.47
N GLN A 142 16.36 -7.10 6.80
CA GLN A 142 17.31 -6.01 6.84
C GLN A 142 17.37 -5.39 8.25
N PRO A 143 18.46 -4.68 8.61
CA PRO A 143 18.56 -4.07 9.94
C PRO A 143 17.39 -3.15 10.30
N PHE A 144 16.95 -2.30 9.38
CA PHE A 144 15.82 -1.40 9.61
C PHE A 144 14.48 -2.13 9.75
N GLU A 145 14.29 -3.27 9.08
CA GLU A 145 13.09 -4.09 9.21
C GLU A 145 12.99 -4.73 10.61
N LYS A 146 14.13 -5.21 11.15
CA LYS A 146 14.18 -5.71 12.52
C LYS A 146 13.81 -4.64 13.54
N GLU A 147 14.20 -3.39 13.28
CA GLU A 147 13.84 -2.26 14.12
C GLU A 147 12.35 -1.92 13.99
N ILE A 148 11.79 -1.93 12.76
CA ILE A 148 10.34 -1.81 12.55
C ILE A 148 9.58 -2.89 13.31
N VAL A 149 9.99 -4.15 13.22
CA VAL A 149 9.37 -5.26 13.96
C VAL A 149 9.37 -4.99 15.46
N SER A 150 10.51 -4.60 16.01
CA SER A 150 10.66 -4.30 17.44
C SER A 150 9.73 -3.17 17.89
N ILE A 151 9.60 -2.11 17.08
CA ILE A 151 8.67 -1.00 17.35
C ILE A 151 7.23 -1.48 17.38
N LEU A 152 6.83 -2.27 16.38
CA LEU A 152 5.47 -2.77 16.26
C LEU A 152 5.12 -3.79 17.37
N GLU A 153 6.06 -4.64 17.75
CA GLU A 153 5.88 -5.54 18.90
C GLU A 153 5.70 -4.75 20.21
N ARG A 154 6.53 -3.73 20.42
CA ARG A 154 6.40 -2.85 21.58
C ARG A 154 5.05 -2.12 21.57
N TRP A 155 4.59 -1.67 20.40
CA TRP A 155 3.26 -1.09 20.24
C TRP A 155 2.16 -2.09 20.63
N ARG A 156 2.25 -3.34 20.18
CA ARG A 156 1.29 -4.41 20.49
C ARG A 156 1.21 -4.71 21.97
N ASP A 157 2.33 -4.65 22.68
CA ASP A 157 2.39 -4.92 24.12
C ASP A 157 1.69 -3.83 24.96
N GLY A 158 1.24 -2.76 24.33
CA GLY A 158 0.47 -1.68 24.90
C GLY A 158 1.35 -0.54 25.39
N VAL A 159 1.29 0.56 24.64
CA VAL A 159 1.94 1.83 24.98
C VAL A 159 0.93 2.96 24.85
N GLU A 160 1.11 4.01 25.62
CA GLU A 160 0.17 5.13 25.67
C GLU A 160 0.91 6.47 25.67
N GLY A 161 0.15 7.53 25.43
CA GLY A 161 0.63 8.91 25.56
C GLY A 161 1.81 9.24 24.65
N ASP A 162 2.83 9.87 25.22
CA ASP A 162 3.99 10.36 24.46
C ASP A 162 4.90 9.21 23.98
N GLU A 163 4.97 8.09 24.70
CA GLU A 163 5.72 6.92 24.27
C GLU A 163 5.13 6.35 22.98
N ALA A 164 3.81 6.24 22.89
CA ALA A 164 3.11 5.77 21.70
C ALA A 164 3.40 6.64 20.47
N LYS A 165 3.38 7.97 20.65
CA LYS A 165 3.72 8.92 19.60
C LYS A 165 5.17 8.81 19.15
N GLN A 166 6.10 8.67 20.08
CA GLN A 166 7.53 8.52 19.78
C GLN A 166 7.80 7.23 19.00
N LEU A 167 7.18 6.11 19.37
CA LEU A 167 7.32 4.85 18.65
C LEU A 167 6.80 4.99 17.21
N MET A 168 5.64 5.61 17.01
CA MET A 168 5.09 5.81 15.66
C MET A 168 5.89 6.83 14.85
N SER A 169 6.48 7.83 15.46
CA SER A 169 7.42 8.72 14.79
C SER A 169 8.68 7.98 14.32
N GLN A 170 9.28 7.14 15.16
CA GLN A 170 10.41 6.29 14.78
C GLN A 170 10.05 5.31 13.67
N TYR A 171 8.89 4.66 13.75
CA TYR A 171 8.37 3.79 12.70
C TYR A 171 8.27 4.52 11.36
N GLN A 172 7.61 5.68 11.33
CA GLN A 172 7.44 6.47 10.11
C GLN A 172 8.77 6.88 9.49
N LYS A 173 9.72 7.28 10.33
CA LYS A 173 11.07 7.62 9.88
C LYS A 173 11.73 6.45 9.17
N LEU A 174 11.81 5.29 9.82
CA LEU A 174 12.41 4.09 9.23
C LEU A 174 11.70 3.65 7.94
N PHE A 175 10.37 3.65 7.96
CA PHE A 175 9.54 3.24 6.84
C PHE A 175 9.76 4.13 5.61
N THR A 176 9.81 5.44 5.81
CA THR A 176 9.91 6.41 4.72
C THR A 176 11.36 6.65 4.25
N GLU A 177 12.34 6.69 5.15
CA GLU A 177 13.76 6.83 4.78
C GLU A 177 14.25 5.64 3.94
N ASN A 178 13.75 4.44 4.21
CA ASN A 178 14.11 3.24 3.47
C ASN A 178 13.20 2.96 2.26
N VAL A 179 12.24 3.85 1.98
CA VAL A 179 11.28 3.69 0.87
C VAL A 179 10.63 2.31 0.89
N TYR A 180 10.24 1.83 2.07
CA TYR A 180 9.84 0.44 2.28
C TYR A 180 8.64 0.02 1.43
N GLN A 181 7.60 0.85 1.37
CA GLN A 181 6.45 0.69 0.48
C GLN A 181 6.05 2.05 -0.08
N PRO A 182 6.54 2.42 -1.27
CA PRO A 182 6.22 3.71 -1.86
C PRO A 182 4.74 3.76 -2.27
N GLY A 183 3.98 4.68 -1.68
CA GLY A 183 2.62 4.99 -2.11
C GLY A 183 2.64 5.73 -3.45
N ILE A 184 1.88 5.24 -4.43
CA ILE A 184 1.85 5.82 -5.78
C ILE A 184 0.63 6.71 -5.96
N VAL A 185 -0.55 6.21 -5.58
CA VAL A 185 -1.81 6.94 -5.68
C VAL A 185 -2.69 6.65 -4.45
N GLN A 186 -3.47 7.63 -4.07
CA GLN A 186 -4.52 7.46 -3.08
C GLN A 186 -5.88 7.65 -3.76
N TYR A 187 -6.76 6.67 -3.62
CA TYR A 187 -8.12 6.77 -4.12
C TYR A 187 -9.04 7.34 -3.05
N PRO A 188 -9.88 8.30 -3.39
CA PRO A 188 -10.98 8.66 -2.51
C PRO A 188 -11.96 7.50 -2.43
N THR A 189 -12.33 7.11 -1.23
CA THR A 189 -13.42 6.15 -1.01
C THR A 189 -14.73 6.90 -0.82
N ALA A 190 -15.83 6.32 -1.31
CA ALA A 190 -17.16 6.89 -1.15
C ALA A 190 -18.16 5.76 -0.86
N LEU A 191 -19.00 5.98 0.13
CA LEU A 191 -20.16 5.15 0.38
C LEU A 191 -21.38 5.75 -0.36
N LEU A 192 -21.90 5.00 -1.31
CA LEU A 192 -23.12 5.37 -2.03
C LEU A 192 -24.33 4.80 -1.31
N ILE A 193 -25.20 5.66 -0.84
CA ILE A 193 -26.40 5.26 -0.09
C ILE A 193 -27.63 5.78 -0.80
N ASN A 194 -28.65 4.93 -0.90
CA ASN A 194 -29.91 5.29 -1.51
C ASN A 194 -30.60 6.42 -0.70
N LYS A 195 -31.11 7.45 -1.38
CA LYS A 195 -31.73 8.64 -0.78
C LYS A 195 -32.91 8.36 0.17
N ARG A 196 -33.56 7.20 0.03
CA ARG A 196 -34.66 6.80 0.92
C ARG A 196 -34.17 6.39 2.31
N ILE A 197 -32.89 6.02 2.48
CA ILE A 197 -32.32 5.64 3.76
C ILE A 197 -32.08 6.90 4.59
N GLN A 198 -32.63 6.91 5.77
CA GLN A 198 -32.60 8.01 6.73
C GLN A 198 -31.63 7.72 7.88
N ASN A 199 -31.35 8.74 8.67
CA ASN A 199 -30.47 8.69 9.83
C ASN A 199 -29.01 8.46 9.49
N LEU A 200 -28.57 9.11 8.40
CA LEU A 200 -27.16 9.20 8.04
C LEU A 200 -26.57 10.46 8.62
N ALA A 201 -25.41 10.35 9.24
CA ALA A 201 -24.64 11.52 9.66
C ALA A 201 -24.06 12.26 8.44
N ASP A 202 -23.99 13.58 8.53
CA ASP A 202 -23.26 14.40 7.57
C ASP A 202 -21.74 14.14 7.76
N GLY A 203 -21.15 13.49 6.76
CA GLY A 203 -19.77 13.03 6.83
C GLY A 203 -19.62 11.67 7.52
N MET A 204 -18.64 10.91 7.11
CA MET A 204 -18.35 9.61 7.70
C MET A 204 -17.05 9.67 8.49
N PRO A 205 -17.06 9.29 9.76
CA PRO A 205 -15.84 9.24 10.54
C PRO A 205 -14.90 8.16 9.98
N VAL A 206 -13.62 8.46 9.92
CA VAL A 206 -12.60 7.42 9.71
C VAL A 206 -12.48 6.64 10.99
N LEU A 207 -12.97 5.40 10.98
CA LEU A 207 -12.86 4.48 12.11
C LEU A 207 -11.60 3.62 11.99
N ALA A 208 -11.40 2.76 12.98
CA ALA A 208 -10.28 1.83 13.02
C ALA A 208 -10.32 0.76 11.92
N TYR A 209 -11.45 0.60 11.25
CA TYR A 209 -11.63 -0.33 10.16
C TYR A 209 -11.86 0.42 8.85
N GLN A 210 -11.32 -0.11 7.76
CA GLN A 210 -11.15 0.61 6.49
C GLN A 210 -12.35 0.59 5.54
N TRP A 211 -13.29 -0.31 5.76
CA TRP A 211 -14.44 -0.42 4.87
C TRP A 211 -15.44 0.70 5.18
N ALA A 212 -15.77 1.49 4.17
CA ALA A 212 -16.66 2.64 4.34
C ALA A 212 -18.01 2.26 4.98
N GLU A 213 -18.52 1.07 4.69
CA GLU A 213 -19.75 0.53 5.27
C GLU A 213 -19.65 0.23 6.76
N ASP A 214 -18.45 0.07 7.31
CA ASP A 214 -18.24 -0.17 8.74
C ASP A 214 -18.17 1.13 9.56
N THR A 215 -18.15 2.27 8.86
CA THR A 215 -18.21 3.59 9.52
C THR A 215 -19.60 4.02 9.89
N VAL A 216 -20.61 3.24 9.53
CA VAL A 216 -22.01 3.53 9.77
C VAL A 216 -22.69 2.44 10.62
N ILE A 217 -23.53 2.85 11.55
CA ILE A 217 -24.32 1.93 12.39
C ILE A 217 -25.60 1.58 11.65
N ARG A 218 -25.56 0.49 10.88
CA ARG A 218 -26.65 0.06 9.99
C ARG A 218 -27.96 -0.18 10.71
N GLU A 219 -27.90 -0.60 11.96
CA GLU A 219 -29.06 -0.86 12.82
C GLU A 219 -29.84 0.41 13.18
N GLN A 220 -29.27 1.58 12.97
CA GLN A 220 -29.92 2.88 13.18
C GLN A 220 -30.57 3.43 11.91
N PHE A 221 -30.40 2.77 10.78
CA PHE A 221 -31.03 3.21 9.53
C PHE A 221 -32.52 2.87 9.51
N TRP A 222 -33.27 3.73 8.90
CA TRP A 222 -34.70 3.53 8.68
C TRP A 222 -35.13 4.14 7.33
N VAL A 223 -36.31 3.73 6.89
CA VAL A 223 -36.94 4.19 5.65
C VAL A 223 -38.37 4.59 5.99
N TYR A 224 -38.85 5.68 5.41
CA TYR A 224 -40.26 6.03 5.54
C TYR A 224 -41.13 4.91 4.99
N GLN A 225 -42.32 4.73 5.57
CA GLN A 225 -43.23 3.65 5.17
C GLN A 225 -43.59 3.73 3.68
N ASP A 226 -43.79 4.94 3.15
CA ASP A 226 -44.11 5.16 1.74
C ASP A 226 -42.93 4.93 0.78
N ASP A 227 -41.69 4.87 1.31
CA ASP A 227 -40.46 4.60 0.56
C ASP A 227 -40.00 3.14 0.67
N GLN A 228 -40.75 2.30 1.38
CA GLN A 228 -40.44 0.88 1.48
C GLN A 228 -40.73 0.17 0.15
N LEU A 229 -39.93 -0.84 -0.15
CA LEU A 229 -40.16 -1.69 -1.32
C LEU A 229 -40.99 -2.91 -0.92
N ASP A 230 -41.99 -3.21 -1.74
CA ASP A 230 -42.86 -4.38 -1.53
C ASP A 230 -42.15 -5.70 -1.82
N GLU A 231 -41.06 -5.65 -2.59
CA GLU A 231 -40.31 -6.83 -3.00
C GLU A 231 -38.80 -6.68 -2.71
N LEU A 232 -38.17 -7.78 -2.36
CA LEU A 232 -36.70 -7.90 -2.32
C LEU A 232 -36.19 -8.32 -3.70
N PHE A 233 -35.24 -7.56 -4.23
CA PHE A 233 -34.59 -7.86 -5.52
C PHE A 233 -33.14 -8.28 -5.30
N PRO A 234 -32.85 -9.56 -4.98
CA PRO A 234 -31.50 -10.05 -4.79
C PRO A 234 -30.67 -9.82 -6.07
N GLY A 235 -29.51 -9.21 -5.93
CA GLY A 235 -28.59 -8.95 -7.04
C GLY A 235 -29.01 -7.76 -7.94
N ARG A 236 -29.98 -6.95 -7.54
CA ARG A 236 -30.32 -5.70 -8.23
C ARG A 236 -30.23 -4.51 -7.29
N VAL A 237 -29.77 -3.40 -7.80
CA VAL A 237 -29.85 -2.11 -7.09
C VAL A 237 -31.21 -1.49 -7.37
N PRO A 238 -32.08 -1.32 -6.37
CA PRO A 238 -33.41 -0.75 -6.58
C PRO A 238 -33.32 0.67 -7.18
N GLY A 239 -34.11 0.93 -8.23
CA GLY A 239 -34.15 2.23 -8.89
C GLY A 239 -33.09 2.49 -9.96
N ILE A 240 -32.26 1.49 -10.29
CA ILE A 240 -31.41 1.51 -11.48
C ILE A 240 -32.03 0.53 -12.49
N ASN A 241 -32.66 1.07 -13.54
CA ASN A 241 -33.19 0.32 -14.68
C ASN A 241 -32.13 0.17 -15.75
#